data_62789c5fa678735e5ebb7289d9c115e0
#
_entry.id   62789c5fa678735e5ebb7289d9c115e0
#
_cell.length_a   1.000
_cell.length_b   1.000
_cell.length_c   1.000
_cell.angle_alpha   90.00
_cell.angle_beta   90.00
_cell.angle_gamma   90.00
#
_symmetry.space_group_name_H-M   'P 1'
#
loop_
_entity.id
_entity.type
_entity.pdbx_description
1 polymer ?
#
loop_
_entity_poly.entity_id
_entity_poly.type
_entity_poly.pdbx_seq_one_letter_code
_entity_poly.pdbx_strand_id
1 'polypeptide(L)'
;MRRGLKLGWLTASLLVAVAALVATSVGAAPRAKVSTVGFASPEKPNDYGWNQQGYLGAQAAAKATGAKIQAATGIGYENVEPSLRRLAQRGADLIIAHASGYNTVAPKVAQQFKVPVVVWDAKGSTPGLVSNVITAAQEGAYLAGVLAAQVTQTKTLGIVVSASDENWFKQAGGFVQGARSVDKSIKFRYGRIGQAQYADAAGGKRITQQVIAAGADIVFGMGDGASFGMMQAVETAKAPSGASKVYFIDVIGNKTKIDKKGVLLSSELWDFTPIYTQAIKDANAGTFGKTYVLGAKNGLSLLKTNKAPASAWAKVKTAQTKVGNGSIKVVSTATEAAVKKYCKC
;
A
#
# COMPACT_ATOMS: atom_id res chain seq x y z
N MET A 1 83.38 -37.65 54.12
CA MET A 1 82.35 -38.54 53.52
C MET A 1 81.06 -37.78 53.28
N ARG A 2 80.48 -37.94 52.17
CA ARG A 2 79.23 -37.39 51.58
C ARG A 2 79.45 -36.27 50.59
N ARG A 3 79.46 -36.69 49.35
CA ARG A 3 79.40 -35.89 48.12
C ARG A 3 78.00 -35.36 47.94
N GLY A 4 77.78 -34.05 47.73
CA GLY A 4 76.52 -33.41 47.39
C GLY A 4 76.50 -33.22 45.90
N LEU A 5 75.43 -33.76 45.30
CA LEU A 5 75.09 -33.61 43.86
C LEU A 5 74.48 -32.22 43.67
N LYS A 6 75.00 -31.46 42.71
CA LYS A 6 74.38 -30.21 42.22
C LYS A 6 73.43 -30.58 41.08
N LEU A 7 72.12 -30.27 41.26
CA LEU A 7 71.10 -30.41 40.26
C LEU A 7 71.02 -29.13 39.43
N GLY A 8 71.33 -29.22 38.16
CA GLY A 8 71.20 -28.11 37.24
C GLY A 8 69.73 -27.94 36.75
N TRP A 9 69.26 -26.74 36.79
CA TRP A 9 67.96 -26.36 36.27
C TRP A 9 68.10 -26.02 34.79
N LEU A 10 67.48 -26.80 33.94
CA LEU A 10 67.23 -26.52 32.52
C LEU A 10 65.93 -25.76 32.44
N THR A 11 65.97 -24.49 32.07
CA THR A 11 64.80 -23.65 31.72
C THR A 11 64.45 -23.94 30.27
N ALA A 12 63.36 -24.67 30.07
CA ALA A 12 62.75 -24.85 28.76
C ALA A 12 61.88 -23.62 28.45
N SER A 13 62.32 -22.80 27.50
CA SER A 13 61.52 -21.66 26.97
C SER A 13 60.45 -22.17 25.99
N LEU A 14 59.20 -22.12 26.42
CA LEU A 14 58.06 -22.47 25.59
C LEU A 14 57.68 -21.25 24.74
N LEU A 15 58.04 -21.25 23.46
CA LEU A 15 57.55 -20.26 22.46
C LEU A 15 56.11 -20.57 22.10
N VAL A 16 55.15 -19.81 22.65
CA VAL A 16 53.75 -19.85 22.21
C VAL A 16 53.62 -18.96 20.96
N ALA A 17 53.50 -19.58 19.79
CA ALA A 17 53.18 -18.91 18.56
C ALA A 17 51.64 -18.61 18.56
N VAL A 18 51.29 -17.35 18.84
CA VAL A 18 49.90 -16.87 18.66
C VAL A 18 49.68 -16.67 17.17
N ALA A 19 49.04 -17.63 16.51
CA ALA A 19 48.50 -17.48 15.16
C ALA A 19 47.28 -16.56 15.24
N ALA A 20 47.44 -15.27 14.92
CA ALA A 20 46.33 -14.33 14.72
C ALA A 20 45.56 -14.78 13.45
N LEU A 21 44.42 -15.43 13.64
CA LEU A 21 43.44 -15.62 12.59
C LEU A 21 42.86 -14.25 12.23
N VAL A 22 43.40 -13.63 11.19
CA VAL A 22 42.76 -12.50 10.52
C VAL A 22 41.54 -13.09 9.79
N ALA A 23 40.38 -13.03 10.42
CA ALA A 23 39.12 -13.26 9.76
C ALA A 23 38.94 -12.12 8.73
N THR A 24 39.40 -12.35 7.51
CA THR A 24 39.01 -11.51 6.37
C THR A 24 37.50 -11.65 6.23
N SER A 25 36.77 -10.67 6.73
CA SER A 25 35.36 -10.50 6.34
C SER A 25 35.35 -10.39 4.81
N VAL A 26 34.91 -11.44 4.16
CA VAL A 26 34.58 -11.40 2.73
C VAL A 26 33.42 -10.43 2.62
N GLY A 27 33.72 -9.16 2.51
CA GLY A 27 32.75 -8.13 2.18
C GLY A 27 32.12 -8.56 0.88
N ALA A 28 30.80 -8.79 0.88
CA ALA A 28 30.08 -9.00 -0.36
C ALA A 28 30.48 -7.90 -1.35
N ALA A 29 30.90 -8.28 -2.56
CA ALA A 29 31.27 -7.33 -3.59
C ALA A 29 30.17 -6.27 -3.71
N PRO A 30 30.52 -4.96 -3.85
CA PRO A 30 29.51 -3.92 -3.98
C PRO A 30 28.58 -4.29 -5.14
N ARG A 31 27.31 -4.48 -4.85
CA ARG A 31 26.33 -4.74 -5.89
C ARG A 31 26.28 -3.54 -6.81
N ALA A 32 26.28 -3.77 -8.14
CA ALA A 32 26.17 -2.69 -9.11
C ALA A 32 24.93 -1.84 -8.77
N LYS A 33 25.06 -0.52 -8.90
CA LYS A 33 23.99 0.43 -8.65
C LYS A 33 22.79 0.09 -9.57
N VAL A 34 21.57 0.12 -9.03
CA VAL A 34 20.35 -0.05 -9.81
C VAL A 34 20.29 1.07 -10.86
N SER A 35 20.46 0.70 -12.13
CA SER A 35 20.41 1.57 -13.30
C SER A 35 19.11 1.41 -14.08
N THR A 36 18.48 0.25 -13.97
CA THR A 36 17.24 -0.09 -14.66
C THR A 36 16.26 -0.76 -13.70
N VAL A 37 15.06 -0.16 -13.57
CA VAL A 37 13.95 -0.70 -12.78
C VAL A 37 12.93 -1.32 -13.74
N GLY A 38 12.63 -2.60 -13.58
CA GLY A 38 11.51 -3.26 -14.21
C GLY A 38 10.22 -2.95 -13.43
N PHE A 39 9.13 -2.65 -14.12
CA PHE A 39 7.81 -2.48 -13.52
C PHE A 39 6.80 -3.41 -14.19
N ALA A 40 6.03 -4.15 -13.41
CA ALA A 40 4.97 -5.03 -13.92
C ALA A 40 3.63 -4.74 -13.22
N SER A 41 2.55 -4.58 -13.99
CA SER A 41 1.19 -4.39 -13.46
C SER A 41 0.14 -5.15 -14.26
N PRO A 42 -0.96 -5.60 -13.61
CA PRO A 42 -1.99 -6.41 -14.27
C PRO A 42 -2.76 -5.63 -15.35
N GLU A 43 -2.98 -4.35 -15.17
CA GLU A 43 -3.69 -3.52 -16.15
C GLU A 43 -2.83 -2.36 -16.64
N LYS A 44 -3.30 -1.66 -17.67
CA LYS A 44 -2.66 -0.44 -18.19
C LYS A 44 -2.79 0.70 -17.16
N PRO A 45 -1.80 1.63 -17.10
CA PRO A 45 -1.78 2.70 -16.10
C PRO A 45 -2.71 3.88 -16.48
N ASN A 46 -4.00 3.62 -16.67
CA ASN A 46 -5.02 4.60 -17.04
C ASN A 46 -6.32 4.44 -16.24
N ASP A 47 -6.27 3.71 -15.12
CA ASP A 47 -7.41 3.41 -14.24
C ASP A 47 -7.69 4.51 -13.20
N TYR A 48 -6.87 5.54 -13.14
CA TYR A 48 -6.86 6.55 -12.06
C TYR A 48 -6.75 5.93 -10.65
N GLY A 49 -6.31 4.69 -10.56
CA GLY A 49 -6.23 3.88 -9.36
C GLY A 49 -4.89 3.17 -9.21
N TRP A 50 -4.95 1.89 -8.82
CA TRP A 50 -3.81 1.05 -8.47
C TRP A 50 -2.70 1.04 -9.54
N ASN A 51 -3.05 0.70 -10.78
CA ASN A 51 -2.06 0.52 -11.83
C ASN A 51 -1.40 1.84 -12.23
N GLN A 52 -2.19 2.91 -12.34
CA GLN A 52 -1.67 4.23 -12.70
C GLN A 52 -0.79 4.80 -11.59
N GLN A 53 -1.23 4.76 -10.32
CA GLN A 53 -0.45 5.29 -9.22
C GLN A 53 0.83 4.47 -8.99
N GLY A 54 0.77 3.14 -9.12
CA GLY A 54 1.94 2.28 -9.05
C GLY A 54 2.99 2.61 -10.11
N TYR A 55 2.55 2.80 -11.34
CA TYR A 55 3.45 3.17 -12.45
C TYR A 55 4.07 4.56 -12.26
N LEU A 56 3.25 5.56 -11.89
CA LEU A 56 3.75 6.91 -11.60
C LEU A 56 4.73 6.93 -10.43
N GLY A 57 4.44 6.17 -9.36
CA GLY A 57 5.35 6.02 -8.23
C GLY A 57 6.67 5.35 -8.61
N ALA A 58 6.63 4.31 -9.45
CA ALA A 58 7.83 3.66 -9.96
C ALA A 58 8.67 4.58 -10.86
N GLN A 59 8.02 5.36 -11.74
CA GLN A 59 8.70 6.36 -12.58
C GLN A 59 9.36 7.44 -11.72
N ALA A 60 8.65 7.98 -10.74
CA ALA A 60 9.18 9.01 -9.83
C ALA A 60 10.36 8.47 -9.00
N ALA A 61 10.26 7.24 -8.48
CA ALA A 61 11.33 6.60 -7.73
C ALA A 61 12.57 6.32 -8.61
N ALA A 62 12.38 5.81 -9.82
CA ALA A 62 13.48 5.60 -10.78
C ALA A 62 14.17 6.93 -11.08
N LYS A 63 13.41 7.99 -11.43
CA LYS A 63 13.95 9.33 -11.66
C LYS A 63 14.73 9.87 -10.45
N ALA A 64 14.19 9.75 -9.25
CA ALA A 64 14.82 10.24 -8.03
C ALA A 64 16.12 9.51 -7.67
N THR A 65 16.32 8.30 -8.18
CA THR A 65 17.52 7.47 -7.93
C THR A 65 18.47 7.42 -9.12
N GLY A 66 18.12 8.10 -10.23
CA GLY A 66 18.90 8.13 -11.48
C GLY A 66 18.80 6.84 -12.29
N ALA A 67 17.76 6.03 -12.06
CA ALA A 67 17.51 4.81 -12.82
C ALA A 67 16.55 5.05 -13.99
N LYS A 68 16.60 4.18 -15.00
CA LYS A 68 15.63 4.08 -16.08
C LYS A 68 14.52 3.11 -15.69
N ILE A 69 13.35 3.22 -16.34
CA ILE A 69 12.23 2.30 -16.14
C ILE A 69 11.94 1.49 -17.41
N GLN A 70 11.72 0.19 -17.25
CA GLN A 70 11.18 -0.72 -18.25
C GLN A 70 9.84 -1.24 -17.75
N ALA A 71 8.77 -1.09 -18.50
CA ALA A 71 7.44 -1.46 -18.06
C ALA A 71 6.86 -2.63 -18.85
N ALA A 72 6.17 -3.52 -18.13
CA ALA A 72 5.29 -4.57 -18.63
C ALA A 72 3.92 -4.38 -17.99
N THR A 73 3.05 -3.58 -18.59
CA THR A 73 1.70 -3.26 -18.08
C THR A 73 0.63 -3.99 -18.88
N GLY A 74 -0.52 -4.26 -18.26
CA GLY A 74 -1.60 -4.99 -18.89
C GLY A 74 -1.32 -6.49 -19.07
N ILE A 75 -0.52 -7.07 -18.17
CA ILE A 75 -0.10 -8.48 -18.29
C ILE A 75 -1.08 -9.45 -17.61
N GLY A 76 -2.15 -8.94 -16.99
CA GLY A 76 -3.13 -9.75 -16.28
C GLY A 76 -2.61 -10.32 -14.96
N TYR A 77 -3.36 -11.26 -14.43
CA TYR A 77 -3.00 -12.01 -13.21
C TYR A 77 -2.57 -13.46 -13.50
N GLU A 78 -2.93 -13.96 -14.68
CA GLU A 78 -2.60 -15.32 -15.10
C GLU A 78 -1.33 -15.33 -15.95
N ASN A 79 -0.54 -16.39 -15.80
CA ASN A 79 0.68 -16.61 -16.59
C ASN A 79 1.64 -15.40 -16.66
N VAL A 80 1.86 -14.75 -15.52
CA VAL A 80 2.67 -13.51 -15.43
C VAL A 80 4.19 -13.78 -15.44
N GLU A 81 4.61 -15.01 -15.17
CA GLU A 81 6.02 -15.38 -15.08
C GLU A 81 6.83 -15.01 -16.34
N PRO A 82 6.38 -15.28 -17.58
CA PRO A 82 7.14 -14.92 -18.78
C PRO A 82 7.43 -13.42 -18.88
N SER A 83 6.50 -12.58 -18.43
CA SER A 83 6.68 -11.11 -18.45
C SER A 83 7.70 -10.65 -17.41
N LEU A 84 7.68 -11.20 -16.19
CA LEU A 84 8.67 -10.91 -15.16
C LEU A 84 10.07 -11.41 -15.56
N ARG A 85 10.17 -12.61 -16.13
CA ARG A 85 11.43 -13.17 -16.68
C ARG A 85 11.99 -12.27 -17.78
N ARG A 86 11.15 -11.77 -18.67
CA ARG A 86 11.58 -10.88 -19.76
C ARG A 86 12.15 -9.57 -19.22
N LEU A 87 11.58 -9.00 -18.15
CA LEU A 87 12.17 -7.82 -17.49
C LEU A 87 13.58 -8.12 -16.96
N ALA A 88 13.76 -9.25 -16.27
CA ALA A 88 15.08 -9.69 -15.80
C ALA A 88 16.07 -9.90 -16.95
N GLN A 89 15.67 -10.61 -18.00
CA GLN A 89 16.49 -10.90 -19.20
C GLN A 89 16.89 -9.64 -19.97
N ARG A 90 16.08 -8.58 -19.91
CA ARG A 90 16.38 -7.27 -20.52
C ARG A 90 17.22 -6.37 -19.62
N GLY A 91 17.79 -6.89 -18.55
CA GLY A 91 18.73 -6.18 -17.70
C GLY A 91 18.06 -5.27 -16.65
N ALA A 92 16.87 -5.60 -16.17
CA ALA A 92 16.36 -4.95 -14.99
C ALA A 92 17.21 -5.33 -13.77
N ASP A 93 17.77 -4.36 -13.06
CA ASP A 93 18.57 -4.55 -11.85
C ASP A 93 17.69 -4.72 -10.60
N LEU A 94 16.43 -4.26 -10.68
CA LEU A 94 15.38 -4.43 -9.68
C LEU A 94 14.02 -4.49 -10.40
N ILE A 95 13.12 -5.37 -9.96
CA ILE A 95 11.76 -5.46 -10.50
C ILE A 95 10.75 -5.08 -9.44
N ILE A 96 9.82 -4.21 -9.79
CA ILE A 96 8.61 -3.89 -9.01
C ILE A 96 7.46 -4.69 -9.60
N ALA A 97 7.05 -5.76 -8.92
CA ALA A 97 5.91 -6.59 -9.26
C ALA A 97 4.65 -6.04 -8.56
N HIS A 98 3.98 -5.09 -9.22
CA HIS A 98 2.93 -4.24 -8.63
C HIS A 98 1.56 -4.93 -8.65
N ALA A 99 1.45 -6.06 -7.97
CA ALA A 99 0.17 -6.71 -7.66
C ALA A 99 0.33 -7.79 -6.58
N SER A 100 -0.64 -7.92 -5.69
CA SER A 100 -0.69 -8.98 -4.69
C SER A 100 -0.76 -10.37 -5.35
N GLY A 101 -1.42 -10.49 -6.51
CA GLY A 101 -1.47 -11.74 -7.29
C GLY A 101 -0.12 -12.21 -7.85
N TYR A 102 0.94 -11.40 -7.75
CA TYR A 102 2.29 -11.76 -8.20
C TYR A 102 3.17 -12.33 -7.05
N ASN A 103 2.65 -12.38 -5.84
CA ASN A 103 3.40 -12.69 -4.61
C ASN A 103 3.99 -14.10 -4.53
N THR A 104 3.53 -15.03 -5.34
CA THR A 104 4.08 -16.40 -5.43
C THR A 104 5.05 -16.57 -6.59
N VAL A 105 4.85 -15.83 -7.67
CA VAL A 105 5.63 -15.95 -8.92
C VAL A 105 6.87 -15.06 -8.89
N ALA A 106 6.73 -13.81 -8.47
CA ALA A 106 7.82 -12.84 -8.46
C ALA A 106 9.02 -13.28 -7.59
N PRO A 107 8.86 -13.88 -6.39
CA PRO A 107 9.97 -14.45 -5.63
C PRO A 107 10.72 -15.58 -6.35
N LYS A 108 10.04 -16.42 -7.15
CA LYS A 108 10.68 -17.47 -7.95
C LYS A 108 11.57 -16.87 -9.03
N VAL A 109 11.08 -15.84 -9.73
CA VAL A 109 11.87 -15.11 -10.73
C VAL A 109 13.08 -14.43 -10.08
N ALA A 110 12.92 -13.80 -8.90
CA ALA A 110 14.02 -13.21 -8.13
C ALA A 110 15.12 -14.24 -7.85
N GLN A 111 14.76 -15.43 -7.39
CA GLN A 111 15.72 -16.50 -7.11
C GLN A 111 16.42 -17.02 -8.37
N GLN A 112 15.68 -17.21 -9.45
CA GLN A 112 16.21 -17.77 -10.69
C GLN A 112 17.18 -16.83 -11.39
N PHE A 113 16.85 -15.53 -11.47
CA PHE A 113 17.65 -14.54 -12.17
C PHE A 113 18.59 -13.74 -11.26
N LYS A 114 18.55 -13.98 -9.95
CA LYS A 114 19.31 -13.22 -8.94
C LYS A 114 19.04 -11.71 -9.02
N VAL A 115 17.84 -11.33 -9.43
CA VAL A 115 17.37 -9.94 -9.52
C VAL A 115 16.47 -9.63 -8.32
N PRO A 116 16.71 -8.53 -7.57
CA PRO A 116 15.83 -8.08 -6.51
C PRO A 116 14.42 -7.80 -7.00
N VAL A 117 13.43 -8.25 -6.23
CA VAL A 117 12.02 -8.00 -6.54
C VAL A 117 11.32 -7.35 -5.35
N VAL A 118 10.63 -6.25 -5.59
CA VAL A 118 9.60 -5.68 -4.70
C VAL A 118 8.27 -6.33 -5.06
N VAL A 119 7.58 -6.90 -4.09
CA VAL A 119 6.29 -7.55 -4.31
C VAL A 119 5.30 -7.19 -3.20
N TRP A 120 4.01 -7.19 -3.53
CA TRP A 120 2.92 -6.86 -2.61
C TRP A 120 2.36 -8.11 -1.94
N ASP A 121 2.07 -7.99 -0.63
CA ASP A 121 1.38 -9.00 0.17
C ASP A 121 1.99 -10.42 0.09
N ALA A 122 3.32 -10.50 -0.03
CA ALA A 122 4.03 -11.75 0.06
C ALA A 122 4.06 -12.28 1.51
N LYS A 123 4.26 -13.58 1.69
CA LYS A 123 4.38 -14.21 3.02
C LYS A 123 5.56 -13.67 3.85
N GLY A 124 6.51 -12.99 3.22
CA GLY A 124 7.70 -12.45 3.88
C GLY A 124 8.68 -11.84 2.90
N SER A 125 9.86 -11.50 3.40
CA SER A 125 10.98 -10.97 2.63
C SER A 125 12.14 -11.96 2.61
N THR A 126 13.06 -11.79 1.64
CA THR A 126 14.30 -12.57 1.54
C THR A 126 15.47 -11.61 1.38
N PRO A 127 16.48 -11.62 2.28
CA PRO A 127 17.62 -10.72 2.19
C PRO A 127 18.26 -10.72 0.81
N GLY A 128 18.48 -9.54 0.25
CA GLY A 128 19.07 -9.33 -1.06
C GLY A 128 18.18 -9.65 -2.26
N LEU A 129 17.04 -10.35 -2.11
CA LEU A 129 16.25 -10.85 -3.23
C LEU A 129 14.79 -10.40 -3.24
N VAL A 130 14.10 -10.45 -2.10
CA VAL A 130 12.66 -10.15 -2.07
C VAL A 130 12.35 -9.16 -0.97
N SER A 131 11.84 -7.99 -1.35
CA SER A 131 11.21 -7.06 -0.41
C SER A 131 9.71 -7.16 -0.54
N ASN A 132 9.05 -7.33 0.61
CA ASN A 132 7.60 -7.34 0.69
C ASN A 132 7.06 -5.93 0.96
N VAL A 133 5.94 -5.57 0.39
CA VAL A 133 5.19 -4.36 0.74
C VAL A 133 3.82 -4.76 1.26
N ILE A 134 3.44 -4.19 2.37
CA ILE A 134 2.09 -4.29 2.94
C ILE A 134 1.49 -2.91 3.13
N THR A 135 0.19 -2.82 3.15
CA THR A 135 -0.53 -1.56 3.40
C THR A 135 -1.17 -1.51 4.77
N ALA A 136 -1.02 -0.38 5.45
CA ALA A 136 -1.87 0.04 6.56
C ALA A 136 -3.06 0.84 6.01
N ALA A 137 -3.81 0.25 5.07
CA ALA A 137 -4.89 0.89 4.32
C ALA A 137 -5.98 1.49 5.23
N GLN A 138 -6.19 0.92 6.43
CA GLN A 138 -7.09 1.46 7.43
C GLN A 138 -6.71 2.88 7.89
N GLU A 139 -5.44 3.26 7.79
CA GLU A 139 -4.96 4.57 8.28
C GLU A 139 -5.43 5.71 7.39
N GLY A 140 -5.30 5.57 6.06
CA GLY A 140 -5.81 6.55 5.11
C GLY A 140 -7.33 6.64 5.12
N ALA A 141 -8.00 5.49 5.19
CA ALA A 141 -9.46 5.42 5.27
C ALA A 141 -10.01 6.00 6.59
N TYR A 142 -9.26 5.93 7.70
CA TYR A 142 -9.61 6.64 8.94
C TYR A 142 -9.73 8.15 8.70
N LEU A 143 -8.82 8.74 7.94
CA LEU A 143 -8.87 10.16 7.59
C LEU A 143 -10.11 10.48 6.76
N ALA A 144 -10.47 9.61 5.81
CA ALA A 144 -11.69 9.73 5.02
C ALA A 144 -12.96 9.69 5.90
N GLY A 145 -12.98 8.82 6.91
CA GLY A 145 -14.04 8.75 7.90
C GLY A 145 -14.18 10.04 8.74
N VAL A 146 -13.04 10.58 9.19
CA VAL A 146 -13.00 11.87 9.90
C VAL A 146 -13.58 12.99 9.03
N LEU A 147 -13.21 13.05 7.74
CA LEU A 147 -13.75 14.04 6.80
C LEU A 147 -15.26 13.87 6.59
N ALA A 148 -15.70 12.65 6.29
CA ALA A 148 -17.10 12.34 6.02
C ALA A 148 -18.01 12.73 7.21
N ALA A 149 -17.58 12.46 8.42
CA ALA A 149 -18.30 12.82 9.63
C ALA A 149 -18.47 14.33 9.87
N GLN A 150 -17.59 15.16 9.27
CA GLN A 150 -17.70 16.63 9.33
C GLN A 150 -18.64 17.20 8.27
N VAL A 151 -18.99 16.43 7.24
CA VAL A 151 -19.70 16.91 6.05
C VAL A 151 -21.10 16.31 5.93
N THR A 152 -21.29 15.09 6.42
CA THR A 152 -22.61 14.40 6.34
C THR A 152 -23.74 15.20 6.98
N GLN A 153 -24.87 15.26 6.31
CA GLN A 153 -26.11 15.89 6.76
C GLN A 153 -27.09 14.86 7.35
N THR A 154 -27.12 13.65 6.78
CA THR A 154 -28.01 12.57 7.24
C THR A 154 -27.45 11.74 8.39
N LYS A 155 -26.17 11.89 8.72
CA LYS A 155 -25.41 11.02 9.63
C LYS A 155 -25.48 9.54 9.23
N THR A 156 -25.65 9.28 7.93
CA THR A 156 -25.63 7.94 7.34
C THR A 156 -24.62 7.90 6.22
N LEU A 157 -23.61 7.04 6.36
CA LEU A 157 -22.52 6.90 5.41
C LEU A 157 -22.62 5.57 4.69
N GLY A 158 -22.36 5.57 3.37
CA GLY A 158 -22.28 4.39 2.54
C GLY A 158 -20.85 3.86 2.46
N ILE A 159 -20.69 2.54 2.44
CA ILE A 159 -19.45 1.82 2.19
C ILE A 159 -19.71 0.83 1.08
N VAL A 160 -18.98 0.97 -0.03
CA VAL A 160 -19.11 0.05 -1.19
C VAL A 160 -17.75 -0.55 -1.51
N VAL A 161 -17.65 -1.89 -1.45
CA VAL A 161 -16.42 -2.62 -1.79
C VAL A 161 -16.63 -3.45 -3.05
N SER A 162 -15.66 -3.44 -3.95
CA SER A 162 -15.76 -4.14 -5.24
C SER A 162 -15.52 -5.65 -5.13
N ALA A 163 -14.77 -6.08 -4.12
CA ALA A 163 -14.32 -7.46 -4.01
C ALA A 163 -14.21 -7.92 -2.55
N SER A 164 -14.04 -9.23 -2.36
CA SER A 164 -13.63 -9.82 -1.09
C SER A 164 -12.10 -9.69 -0.97
N ASP A 165 -11.66 -8.51 -0.56
CA ASP A 165 -10.25 -8.11 -0.50
C ASP A 165 -9.90 -7.58 0.88
N GLU A 166 -8.78 -8.04 1.44
CA GLU A 166 -8.33 -7.67 2.78
C GLU A 166 -8.08 -6.15 2.89
N ASN A 167 -7.49 -5.52 1.87
CA ASN A 167 -7.22 -4.08 1.90
C ASN A 167 -8.52 -3.26 1.84
N TRP A 168 -9.53 -3.73 1.08
CA TRP A 168 -10.87 -3.12 1.09
C TRP A 168 -11.54 -3.24 2.46
N PHE A 169 -11.39 -4.39 3.13
CA PHE A 169 -11.94 -4.56 4.48
C PHE A 169 -11.19 -3.70 5.52
N LYS A 170 -9.85 -3.59 5.40
CA LYS A 170 -9.06 -2.67 6.24
C LYS A 170 -9.53 -1.22 6.08
N GLN A 171 -9.72 -0.77 4.84
CA GLN A 171 -10.22 0.58 4.55
C GLN A 171 -11.63 0.78 5.09
N ALA A 172 -12.55 -0.15 4.83
CA ALA A 172 -13.92 -0.07 5.34
C ALA A 172 -13.96 0.09 6.87
N GLY A 173 -13.19 -0.70 7.60
CA GLY A 173 -13.10 -0.60 9.06
C GLY A 173 -12.42 0.67 9.54
N GLY A 174 -11.37 1.12 8.87
CA GLY A 174 -10.71 2.39 9.14
C GLY A 174 -11.66 3.58 8.98
N PHE A 175 -12.43 3.61 7.89
CA PHE A 175 -13.45 4.61 7.64
C PHE A 175 -14.50 4.68 8.76
N VAL A 176 -15.00 3.54 9.20
CA VAL A 176 -15.95 3.47 10.33
C VAL A 176 -15.33 4.04 11.61
N GLN A 177 -14.09 3.66 11.93
CA GLN A 177 -13.40 4.14 13.12
C GLN A 177 -13.18 5.66 13.06
N GLY A 178 -12.73 6.18 11.91
CA GLY A 178 -12.55 7.61 11.69
C GLY A 178 -13.84 8.40 11.86
N ALA A 179 -14.93 7.95 11.26
CA ALA A 179 -16.22 8.61 11.37
C ALA A 179 -16.73 8.61 12.83
N ARG A 180 -16.67 7.49 13.52
CA ARG A 180 -17.12 7.37 14.92
C ARG A 180 -16.23 8.08 15.94
N SER A 181 -14.98 8.37 15.58
CA SER A 181 -14.12 9.20 16.42
C SER A 181 -14.59 10.66 16.49
N VAL A 182 -15.38 11.10 15.50
CA VAL A 182 -15.98 12.42 15.43
C VAL A 182 -17.41 12.43 15.98
N ASP A 183 -18.24 11.50 15.49
CA ASP A 183 -19.63 11.37 15.94
C ASP A 183 -20.04 9.88 16.03
N LYS A 184 -20.29 9.42 17.27
CA LYS A 184 -20.68 8.04 17.55
C LYS A 184 -22.07 7.67 17.04
N SER A 185 -22.92 8.66 16.72
CA SER A 185 -24.29 8.46 16.23
C SER A 185 -24.35 8.07 14.76
N ILE A 186 -23.23 8.17 14.01
CA ILE A 186 -23.17 7.87 12.59
C ILE A 186 -23.54 6.41 12.32
N LYS A 187 -24.46 6.24 11.38
CA LYS A 187 -24.93 4.97 10.83
C LYS A 187 -24.20 4.63 9.55
N PHE A 188 -24.07 3.36 9.25
CA PHE A 188 -23.41 2.88 8.04
C PHE A 188 -24.34 2.00 7.22
N ARG A 189 -24.16 2.05 5.90
CA ARG A 189 -24.77 1.16 4.91
C ARG A 189 -23.63 0.51 4.14
N TYR A 190 -23.55 -0.81 4.17
CA TYR A 190 -22.47 -1.56 3.56
C TYR A 190 -23.01 -2.37 2.38
N GLY A 191 -22.27 -2.37 1.28
CA GLY A 191 -22.54 -3.21 0.13
C GLY A 191 -21.26 -3.73 -0.52
N ARG A 192 -21.31 -4.97 -1.03
CA ARG A 192 -20.22 -5.59 -1.79
C ARG A 192 -20.73 -5.96 -3.17
N ILE A 193 -19.94 -5.65 -4.21
CA ILE A 193 -20.32 -5.96 -5.61
C ILE A 193 -20.26 -7.46 -5.87
N GLY A 194 -19.15 -8.10 -5.51
CA GLY A 194 -18.96 -9.52 -5.70
C GLY A 194 -17.67 -10.04 -5.07
N GLN A 195 -17.19 -11.18 -5.54
CA GLN A 195 -16.00 -11.81 -4.97
C GLN A 195 -14.69 -11.17 -5.47
N ALA A 196 -14.62 -10.83 -6.76
CA ALA A 196 -13.45 -10.23 -7.40
C ALA A 196 -13.88 -9.28 -8.54
N GLN A 197 -14.73 -8.28 -8.22
CA GLN A 197 -15.37 -7.41 -9.20
C GLN A 197 -14.72 -6.02 -9.27
N TYR A 198 -13.38 -5.98 -9.29
CA TYR A 198 -12.59 -4.75 -9.26
C TYR A 198 -12.91 -3.78 -10.41
N ALA A 199 -13.24 -4.31 -11.60
CA ALA A 199 -13.56 -3.53 -12.79
C ALA A 199 -15.07 -3.42 -13.12
N ASP A 200 -15.97 -4.02 -12.32
CA ASP A 200 -17.40 -4.04 -12.58
C ASP A 200 -18.06 -2.69 -12.27
N ALA A 201 -18.04 -1.78 -13.25
CA ALA A 201 -18.68 -0.48 -13.13
C ALA A 201 -20.22 -0.58 -12.99
N ALA A 202 -20.87 -1.55 -13.65
CA ALA A 202 -22.32 -1.73 -13.56
C ALA A 202 -22.72 -2.18 -12.14
N GLY A 203 -22.01 -3.14 -11.57
CA GLY A 203 -22.17 -3.56 -10.18
C GLY A 203 -21.88 -2.43 -9.21
N GLY A 204 -20.80 -1.65 -9.45
CA GLY A 204 -20.45 -0.46 -8.67
C GLY A 204 -21.60 0.54 -8.62
N LYS A 205 -22.18 0.87 -9.78
CA LYS A 205 -23.35 1.75 -9.88
C LYS A 205 -24.53 1.21 -9.07
N ARG A 206 -24.89 -0.05 -9.29
CA ARG A 206 -26.04 -0.70 -8.65
C ARG A 206 -25.93 -0.71 -7.13
N ILE A 207 -24.80 -1.14 -6.57
CA ILE A 207 -24.60 -1.22 -5.11
C ILE A 207 -24.54 0.17 -4.49
N THR A 208 -23.93 1.14 -5.18
CA THR A 208 -23.90 2.54 -4.71
C THR A 208 -25.31 3.13 -4.64
N GLN A 209 -26.16 2.89 -5.64
CA GLN A 209 -27.54 3.32 -5.61
C GLN A 209 -28.32 2.72 -4.41
N GLN A 210 -28.06 1.46 -4.07
CA GLN A 210 -28.69 0.81 -2.91
C GLN A 210 -28.31 1.48 -1.59
N VAL A 211 -27.04 1.80 -1.35
CA VAL A 211 -26.62 2.45 -0.10
C VAL A 211 -27.12 3.90 -0.01
N ILE A 212 -27.24 4.60 -1.15
CA ILE A 212 -27.84 5.96 -1.20
C ILE A 212 -29.34 5.87 -0.89
N ALA A 213 -30.07 4.94 -1.50
CA ALA A 213 -31.50 4.73 -1.23
C ALA A 213 -31.75 4.35 0.24
N ALA A 214 -30.77 3.74 0.92
CA ALA A 214 -30.82 3.44 2.35
C ALA A 214 -30.42 4.66 3.24
N GLY A 215 -30.29 5.86 2.67
CA GLY A 215 -30.12 7.12 3.38
C GLY A 215 -28.68 7.66 3.43
N ALA A 216 -27.71 7.04 2.77
CA ALA A 216 -26.35 7.53 2.75
C ALA A 216 -26.21 8.79 1.88
N ASP A 217 -25.67 9.88 2.43
CA ASP A 217 -25.36 11.11 1.71
C ASP A 217 -23.87 11.28 1.36
N ILE A 218 -23.02 10.40 1.92
CA ILE A 218 -21.62 10.28 1.51
C ILE A 218 -21.32 8.80 1.33
N VAL A 219 -20.75 8.44 0.18
CA VAL A 219 -20.35 7.07 -0.15
C VAL A 219 -18.83 6.99 -0.22
N PHE A 220 -18.23 6.09 0.56
CA PHE A 220 -16.84 5.69 0.45
C PHE A 220 -16.79 4.42 -0.40
N GLY A 221 -16.19 4.52 -1.58
CA GLY A 221 -16.16 3.45 -2.57
C GLY A 221 -14.74 2.94 -2.80
N MET A 222 -14.59 1.62 -2.78
CA MET A 222 -13.33 0.93 -3.00
C MET A 222 -13.43 0.04 -4.22
N GLY A 223 -12.84 0.47 -5.31
CA GLY A 223 -12.80 -0.26 -6.56
C GLY A 223 -11.87 0.40 -7.56
N ASP A 224 -11.24 -0.36 -8.43
CA ASP A 224 -10.46 0.18 -9.53
C ASP A 224 -11.41 0.66 -10.66
N GLY A 225 -11.69 -0.15 -11.67
CA GLY A 225 -12.68 0.20 -12.70
C GLY A 225 -14.12 0.32 -12.18
N ALA A 226 -14.49 -0.39 -11.10
CA ALA A 226 -15.81 -0.27 -10.48
C ALA A 226 -16.10 1.14 -9.94
N SER A 227 -15.07 1.92 -9.55
CA SER A 227 -15.21 3.31 -9.09
C SER A 227 -15.89 4.22 -10.10
N PHE A 228 -15.72 3.99 -11.41
CA PHE A 228 -16.41 4.79 -12.45
C PHE A 228 -17.93 4.66 -12.32
N GLY A 229 -18.43 3.45 -12.08
CA GLY A 229 -19.85 3.21 -11.87
C GLY A 229 -20.35 3.78 -10.55
N MET A 230 -19.56 3.68 -9.48
CA MET A 230 -19.89 4.26 -8.18
C MET A 230 -20.02 5.78 -8.29
N MET A 231 -19.07 6.46 -8.93
CA MET A 231 -19.10 7.90 -9.15
C MET A 231 -20.32 8.29 -10.00
N GLN A 232 -20.60 7.56 -11.08
CA GLN A 232 -21.78 7.81 -11.91
C GLN A 232 -23.08 7.66 -11.11
N ALA A 233 -23.18 6.70 -10.20
CA ALA A 233 -24.33 6.55 -9.32
C ALA A 233 -24.54 7.81 -8.47
N VAL A 234 -23.47 8.34 -7.86
CA VAL A 234 -23.53 9.55 -7.05
C VAL A 234 -23.87 10.79 -7.90
N GLU A 235 -23.29 10.91 -9.09
CA GLU A 235 -23.58 12.02 -10.04
C GLU A 235 -25.05 12.09 -10.48
N THR A 236 -25.76 10.96 -10.47
CA THR A 236 -27.13 10.85 -10.93
C THR A 236 -28.14 10.64 -9.79
N ALA A 237 -27.68 10.53 -8.55
CA ALA A 237 -28.51 10.26 -7.40
C ALA A 237 -29.39 11.48 -7.04
N LYS A 238 -30.63 11.21 -6.63
CA LYS A 238 -31.40 12.13 -5.81
C LYS A 238 -30.88 12.04 -4.37
N ALA A 239 -30.61 13.19 -3.76
CA ALA A 239 -30.19 13.23 -2.36
C ALA A 239 -31.27 12.63 -1.44
N PRO A 240 -30.89 11.85 -0.42
CA PRO A 240 -31.81 11.34 0.57
C PRO A 240 -32.40 12.48 1.40
N SER A 241 -33.53 12.22 2.05
CA SER A 241 -34.17 13.19 2.94
C SER A 241 -33.17 13.69 4.01
N GLY A 242 -33.11 15.00 4.21
CA GLY A 242 -32.17 15.63 5.13
C GLY A 242 -30.83 16.00 4.52
N ALA A 243 -30.57 15.66 3.26
CA ALA A 243 -29.35 16.07 2.56
C ALA A 243 -29.66 16.89 1.29
N SER A 244 -28.80 17.85 0.99
CA SER A 244 -28.90 18.68 -0.23
C SER A 244 -28.18 18.04 -1.41
N LYS A 245 -27.22 17.14 -1.19
CA LYS A 245 -26.36 16.52 -2.20
C LYS A 245 -25.81 15.20 -1.68
N VAL A 246 -25.45 14.29 -2.60
CA VAL A 246 -24.66 13.10 -2.32
C VAL A 246 -23.20 13.36 -2.72
N TYR A 247 -22.27 12.95 -1.90
CA TYR A 247 -20.84 13.02 -2.18
C TYR A 247 -20.20 11.65 -2.30
N PHE A 248 -19.09 11.60 -3.03
CA PHE A 248 -18.26 10.42 -3.20
C PHE A 248 -16.87 10.63 -2.61
N ILE A 249 -16.36 9.64 -1.90
CA ILE A 249 -14.95 9.54 -1.52
C ILE A 249 -14.42 8.28 -2.17
N ASP A 250 -13.40 8.41 -3.00
CA ASP A 250 -12.75 7.29 -3.67
C ASP A 250 -11.43 6.92 -3.01
N VAL A 251 -10.71 5.95 -3.59
CA VAL A 251 -9.44 5.44 -3.09
C VAL A 251 -8.34 5.46 -4.15
N ILE A 252 -7.09 5.40 -3.67
CA ILE A 252 -5.83 5.20 -4.39
C ILE A 252 -5.43 6.40 -5.23
N GLY A 253 -6.25 6.86 -6.15
CA GLY A 253 -5.83 7.89 -7.09
C GLY A 253 -6.69 9.16 -7.10
N ASN A 254 -6.17 10.19 -7.73
CA ASN A 254 -6.88 11.45 -7.93
C ASN A 254 -7.84 11.37 -9.12
N LYS A 255 -9.12 11.33 -8.84
CA LYS A 255 -10.19 11.21 -9.85
C LYS A 255 -10.90 12.53 -10.19
N THR A 256 -10.33 13.69 -9.83
CA THR A 256 -10.93 15.01 -10.15
C THR A 256 -11.16 15.21 -11.65
N LYS A 257 -10.31 14.62 -12.52
CA LYS A 257 -10.44 14.74 -13.98
C LYS A 257 -11.68 14.04 -14.53
N ILE A 258 -12.24 13.08 -13.82
CA ILE A 258 -13.43 12.32 -14.25
C ILE A 258 -14.68 12.68 -13.47
N ASP A 259 -14.58 13.50 -12.43
CA ASP A 259 -15.72 14.07 -11.67
C ASP A 259 -16.40 15.16 -12.47
N LYS A 260 -17.39 14.79 -13.27
CA LYS A 260 -18.08 15.71 -14.18
C LYS A 260 -19.08 16.64 -13.50
N LYS A 261 -19.60 16.25 -12.32
CA LYS A 261 -20.65 17.00 -11.60
C LYS A 261 -20.20 17.54 -10.24
N GLY A 262 -18.91 17.45 -9.94
CA GLY A 262 -18.36 17.97 -8.69
C GLY A 262 -18.91 17.24 -7.46
N VAL A 263 -19.01 15.91 -7.54
CA VAL A 263 -19.46 15.05 -6.43
C VAL A 263 -18.32 14.47 -5.62
N LEU A 264 -17.09 14.51 -6.11
CA LEU A 264 -15.92 13.99 -5.42
C LEU A 264 -15.58 14.87 -4.23
N LEU A 265 -15.93 14.41 -3.03
CA LEU A 265 -15.57 15.08 -1.77
C LEU A 265 -14.07 14.97 -1.50
N SER A 266 -13.52 13.80 -1.75
CA SER A 266 -12.09 13.49 -1.58
C SER A 266 -11.73 12.18 -2.28
N SER A 267 -10.45 11.83 -2.27
CA SER A 267 -9.96 10.50 -2.55
C SER A 267 -8.84 10.18 -1.56
N GLU A 268 -8.82 8.96 -1.02
CA GLU A 268 -7.65 8.46 -0.31
C GLU A 268 -6.53 8.24 -1.31
N LEU A 269 -5.47 9.03 -1.21
CA LEU A 269 -4.33 8.94 -2.13
C LEU A 269 -3.29 7.96 -1.61
N TRP A 270 -2.79 7.12 -2.51
CA TRP A 270 -1.68 6.19 -2.26
C TRP A 270 -0.48 6.62 -3.09
N ASP A 271 0.49 7.25 -2.44
CA ASP A 271 1.76 7.59 -3.07
C ASP A 271 2.76 6.46 -2.84
N PHE A 272 3.06 5.71 -3.89
CA PHE A 272 4.01 4.60 -3.88
C PHE A 272 5.47 5.06 -3.99
N THR A 273 5.70 6.32 -4.33
CA THR A 273 7.05 6.89 -4.56
C THR A 273 8.00 6.67 -3.39
N PRO A 274 7.63 6.95 -2.12
CA PRO A 274 8.55 6.77 -0.99
C PRO A 274 9.00 5.33 -0.81
N ILE A 275 8.07 4.36 -0.95
CA ILE A 275 8.35 2.93 -0.79
C ILE A 275 9.30 2.44 -1.88
N TYR A 276 9.01 2.75 -3.15
CA TYR A 276 9.84 2.32 -4.26
C TYR A 276 11.22 3.00 -4.26
N THR A 277 11.27 4.28 -3.89
CA THR A 277 12.54 5.00 -3.72
C THR A 277 13.40 4.35 -2.63
N GLN A 278 12.78 4.00 -1.49
CA GLN A 278 13.49 3.33 -0.40
C GLN A 278 13.99 1.94 -0.81
N ALA A 279 13.18 1.18 -1.53
CA ALA A 279 13.56 -0.14 -2.03
C ALA A 279 14.77 -0.08 -2.98
N ILE A 280 14.80 0.91 -3.90
CA ILE A 280 15.94 1.13 -4.79
C ILE A 280 17.18 1.54 -4.00
N LYS A 281 17.05 2.45 -3.03
CA LYS A 281 18.15 2.87 -2.15
C LYS A 281 18.70 1.69 -1.34
N ASP A 282 17.84 0.86 -0.79
CA ASP A 282 18.24 -0.33 -0.04
C ASP A 282 18.95 -1.37 -0.92
N ALA A 283 18.51 -1.53 -2.18
CA ALA A 283 19.20 -2.37 -3.14
C ALA A 283 20.60 -1.85 -3.46
N ASN A 284 20.74 -0.54 -3.65
CA ASN A 284 22.05 0.11 -3.87
C ASN A 284 22.98 0.01 -2.65
N ALA A 285 22.42 0.03 -1.44
CA ALA A 285 23.16 -0.07 -0.18
C ALA A 285 23.44 -1.53 0.27
N GLY A 286 22.97 -2.54 -0.47
CA GLY A 286 23.10 -3.95 -0.09
C GLY A 286 22.20 -4.37 1.10
N THR A 287 21.23 -3.56 1.47
CA THR A 287 20.31 -3.79 2.61
C THR A 287 18.88 -4.16 2.18
N PHE A 288 18.69 -4.56 0.92
CA PHE A 288 17.43 -4.99 0.35
C PHE A 288 16.93 -6.31 0.96
N GLY A 289 15.64 -6.54 0.92
CA GLY A 289 15.01 -7.75 1.47
C GLY A 289 14.33 -7.51 2.81
N LYS A 290 13.56 -6.43 2.89
CA LYS A 290 12.77 -5.99 4.06
C LYS A 290 11.28 -5.98 3.74
N THR A 291 10.47 -5.90 4.79
CA THR A 291 9.06 -5.52 4.65
C THR A 291 8.93 -4.00 4.81
N TYR A 292 8.33 -3.37 3.82
CA TYR A 292 7.92 -1.96 3.86
C TYR A 292 6.43 -1.86 4.16
N VAL A 293 6.05 -0.82 4.89
CA VAL A 293 4.64 -0.54 5.21
C VAL A 293 4.26 0.80 4.58
N LEU A 294 3.30 0.78 3.66
CA LEU A 294 2.65 1.99 3.15
C LEU A 294 1.56 2.41 4.12
N GLY A 295 1.71 3.57 4.75
CA GLY A 295 0.79 4.07 5.77
C GLY A 295 0.68 5.60 5.76
N ALA A 296 -0.06 6.15 6.71
CA ALA A 296 -0.28 7.61 6.83
C ALA A 296 1.01 8.39 7.09
N LYS A 297 2.07 7.73 7.55
CA LYS A 297 3.39 8.32 7.77
C LYS A 297 4.13 8.61 6.46
N ASN A 298 3.91 7.80 5.41
CA ASN A 298 4.82 7.75 4.25
C ASN A 298 4.15 7.52 2.90
N GLY A 299 2.86 7.79 2.75
CA GLY A 299 2.24 7.63 1.42
C GLY A 299 0.72 7.68 1.38
N LEU A 300 0.03 7.44 2.51
CA LEU A 300 -1.42 7.56 2.56
C LEU A 300 -1.83 8.96 3.02
N SER A 301 -2.71 9.60 2.25
CA SER A 301 -3.23 10.94 2.54
C SER A 301 -4.61 11.13 1.91
N LEU A 302 -5.24 12.29 2.13
CA LEU A 302 -6.48 12.65 1.45
C LEU A 302 -6.25 13.76 0.42
N LEU A 303 -6.87 13.61 -0.73
CA LEU A 303 -7.01 14.67 -1.73
C LEU A 303 -7.84 15.83 -1.15
N LYS A 304 -7.23 16.99 -1.00
CA LYS A 304 -7.94 18.17 -0.56
C LYS A 304 -8.78 18.76 -1.71
N THR A 305 -10.07 18.95 -1.46
CA THR A 305 -11.00 19.61 -2.38
C THR A 305 -11.65 20.84 -1.71
N ASN A 306 -12.38 21.63 -2.49
CA ASN A 306 -13.17 22.74 -1.98
C ASN A 306 -14.60 22.34 -1.55
N LYS A 307 -14.90 21.04 -1.44
CA LYS A 307 -16.22 20.51 -1.10
C LYS A 307 -16.45 20.41 0.41
N ALA A 308 -15.39 20.49 1.20
CA ALA A 308 -15.48 20.53 2.66
C ALA A 308 -14.89 21.82 3.21
N PRO A 309 -15.40 22.35 4.34
CA PRO A 309 -14.92 23.58 4.94
C PRO A 309 -13.48 23.42 5.47
N ALA A 310 -12.78 24.55 5.61
CA ALA A 310 -11.39 24.57 6.08
C ALA A 310 -11.23 23.93 7.47
N SER A 311 -12.24 24.07 8.34
CA SER A 311 -12.27 23.46 9.68
C SER A 311 -12.28 21.93 9.63
N ALA A 312 -12.98 21.32 8.66
CA ALA A 312 -12.95 19.86 8.45
C ALA A 312 -11.56 19.39 8.01
N TRP A 313 -10.94 20.12 7.08
CA TRP A 313 -9.57 19.81 6.65
C TRP A 313 -8.52 19.98 7.75
N ALA A 314 -8.70 20.96 8.65
CA ALA A 314 -7.84 21.10 9.83
C ALA A 314 -7.91 19.86 10.75
N LYS A 315 -9.11 19.31 10.98
CA LYS A 315 -9.30 18.07 11.75
C LYS A 315 -8.68 16.86 11.05
N VAL A 316 -8.82 16.75 9.73
CA VAL A 316 -8.15 15.71 8.93
C VAL A 316 -6.64 15.81 9.09
N LYS A 317 -6.05 16.99 8.96
CA LYS A 317 -4.60 17.21 9.14
C LYS A 317 -4.13 16.79 10.54
N THR A 318 -4.88 17.15 11.58
CA THR A 318 -4.59 16.73 12.96
C THR A 318 -4.66 15.20 13.11
N ALA A 319 -5.69 14.58 12.53
CA ALA A 319 -5.83 13.13 12.53
C ALA A 319 -4.66 12.45 11.81
N GLN A 320 -4.27 12.96 10.63
CA GLN A 320 -3.13 12.42 9.86
C GLN A 320 -1.83 12.46 10.66
N THR A 321 -1.54 13.57 11.34
CA THR A 321 -0.36 13.67 12.21
C THR A 321 -0.40 12.64 13.33
N LYS A 322 -1.56 12.48 14.00
CA LYS A 322 -1.71 11.54 15.12
C LYS A 322 -1.68 10.07 14.69
N VAL A 323 -2.23 9.73 13.53
CA VAL A 323 -2.12 8.38 12.96
C VAL A 323 -0.67 8.11 12.53
N GLY A 324 -0.07 9.03 11.78
CA GLY A 324 1.29 8.87 11.26
C GLY A 324 2.38 8.77 12.34
N ASN A 325 2.18 9.37 13.50
CA ASN A 325 3.10 9.27 14.64
C ASN A 325 2.72 8.17 15.66
N GLY A 326 1.62 7.41 15.40
CA GLY A 326 1.17 6.31 16.24
C GLY A 326 0.37 6.71 17.49
N SER A 327 0.07 8.01 17.70
CA SER A 327 -0.79 8.47 18.81
C SER A 327 -2.23 7.98 18.66
N ILE A 328 -2.69 7.77 17.42
CA ILE A 328 -3.93 7.07 17.11
C ILE A 328 -3.56 5.75 16.41
N LYS A 329 -3.92 4.64 17.03
CA LYS A 329 -3.80 3.30 16.44
C LYS A 329 -5.13 2.91 15.81
N VAL A 330 -5.17 2.82 14.48
CA VAL A 330 -6.35 2.37 13.74
C VAL A 330 -6.33 0.84 13.68
N VAL A 331 -7.37 0.21 14.20
CA VAL A 331 -7.48 -1.25 14.22
C VAL A 331 -7.73 -1.79 12.81
N SER A 332 -6.94 -2.79 12.41
CA SER A 332 -7.13 -3.46 11.12
C SER A 332 -8.31 -4.43 11.18
N THR A 333 -9.21 -4.34 10.18
CA THR A 333 -10.34 -5.27 9.99
C THR A 333 -10.10 -6.05 8.71
N ALA A 334 -9.46 -7.21 8.82
CA ALA A 334 -9.02 -7.98 7.65
C ALA A 334 -10.13 -8.82 6.98
N THR A 335 -11.35 -8.82 7.52
CA THR A 335 -12.47 -9.64 7.02
C THR A 335 -13.77 -8.86 6.94
N GLU A 336 -14.67 -9.26 6.02
CA GLU A 336 -16.00 -8.67 5.91
C GLU A 336 -16.81 -8.77 7.20
N ALA A 337 -16.70 -9.91 7.89
CA ALA A 337 -17.38 -10.11 9.19
C ALA A 337 -16.91 -9.11 10.24
N ALA A 338 -15.60 -8.83 10.29
CA ALA A 338 -15.05 -7.81 11.18
C ALA A 338 -15.58 -6.41 10.82
N VAL A 339 -15.65 -6.06 9.53
CA VAL A 339 -16.24 -4.78 9.07
C VAL A 339 -17.69 -4.67 9.53
N LYS A 340 -18.53 -5.68 9.24
CA LYS A 340 -19.96 -5.69 9.61
C LYS A 340 -20.18 -5.58 11.11
N LYS A 341 -19.34 -6.23 11.92
CA LYS A 341 -19.35 -6.06 13.37
C LYS A 341 -19.02 -4.63 13.81
N TYR A 342 -18.02 -4.01 13.18
CA TYR A 342 -17.61 -2.63 13.48
C TYR A 342 -18.68 -1.61 13.08
N CYS A 343 -19.22 -1.70 11.86
CA CYS A 343 -20.24 -0.76 11.38
C CYS A 343 -21.65 -1.01 11.96
N LYS A 344 -21.90 -2.20 12.50
CA LYS A 344 -23.24 -2.66 12.90
C LYS A 344 -24.22 -2.61 11.70
N CYS A 345 -23.78 -3.09 10.56
CA CYS A 345 -24.51 -3.03 9.29
C CYS A 345 -24.57 -4.37 8.55
#